data_351759945208bfc58ac54a7464134eb6
#
_entry.id   351759945208bfc58ac54a7464134eb6
#
_cell.length_a   1.000
_cell.length_b   1.000
_cell.length_c   1.000
_cell.angle_alpha   90.00
_cell.angle_beta   90.00
_cell.angle_gamma   90.00
#
_symmetry.space_group_name_H-M   'P 1'
#
loop_
_entity.id
_entity.type
_entity.pdbx_description
1 polymer ?
#
loop_
_entity_poly.entity_id
_entity_poly.type
_entity_poly.pdbx_seq_one_letter_code
_entity_poly.pdbx_strand_id
1 'polypeptide(L)'
;KTNQRYPWGVRWTSILDNELNRHFNNEYRVIEEGLCGRTTVFDDPLRDGRNSFKLLPTILESHNPVTDVIIMLGTNDCKTVYNASAEVIGQGVERLINQVKSCLPHSRILLVSPIHLGKGVWEQDYDPEFSEASVEVSKKLAGVYSKIAEKESIDFLSASDAAQPSEIDREHLSEQG
;
A
#
# COMPACT_ATOMS: atom_id res chain seq x y z
N LYS A 1 -18.59 -1.64 -8.07
CA LYS A 1 -17.13 -1.37 -8.25
C LYS A 1 -16.71 -1.79 -9.64
N THR A 2 -16.16 -0.87 -10.42
CA THR A 2 -15.47 -1.22 -11.67
C THR A 2 -14.05 -1.64 -11.30
N ASN A 3 -13.61 -2.84 -11.70
CA ASN A 3 -12.21 -3.27 -11.58
C ASN A 3 -11.29 -2.54 -12.59
N GLN A 4 -11.71 -1.36 -13.05
CA GLN A 4 -10.96 -0.58 -14.01
C GLN A 4 -9.96 0.31 -13.29
N ARG A 5 -8.70 0.20 -13.65
CA ARG A 5 -7.66 1.12 -13.21
C ARG A 5 -7.76 2.42 -13.99
N TYR A 6 -7.41 3.52 -13.36
CA TYR A 6 -7.14 4.77 -14.09
C TYR A 6 -6.08 4.54 -15.17
N PRO A 7 -6.17 5.24 -16.32
CA PRO A 7 -5.18 5.12 -17.38
C PRO A 7 -3.78 5.56 -16.91
N TRP A 8 -2.77 5.16 -17.67
CA TRP A 8 -1.42 5.69 -17.47
C TRP A 8 -1.43 7.22 -17.60
N GLY A 9 -0.66 7.90 -16.74
CA GLY A 9 -0.64 9.37 -16.64
C GLY A 9 -1.59 9.94 -15.58
N VAL A 10 -2.55 9.17 -15.07
CA VAL A 10 -3.47 9.58 -14.01
C VAL A 10 -3.11 8.94 -12.67
N ARG A 11 -2.64 7.70 -12.68
CA ARG A 11 -2.25 6.97 -11.45
C ARG A 11 -1.02 7.62 -10.81
N TRP A 12 -1.00 7.71 -9.49
CA TRP A 12 0.12 8.28 -8.76
C TRP A 12 1.47 7.62 -9.13
N THR A 13 1.49 6.32 -9.39
CA THR A 13 2.68 5.59 -9.82
C THR A 13 3.20 6.04 -11.18
N SER A 14 2.31 6.33 -12.12
CA SER A 14 2.69 6.87 -13.43
C SER A 14 3.10 8.33 -13.38
N ILE A 15 2.52 9.10 -12.47
CA ILE A 15 2.93 10.49 -12.20
C ILE A 15 4.35 10.48 -11.60
N LEU A 16 4.59 9.59 -10.63
CA LEU A 16 5.91 9.41 -10.04
C LEU A 16 6.95 9.03 -11.10
N ASP A 17 6.62 8.09 -12.00
CA ASP A 17 7.51 7.70 -13.11
C ASP A 17 7.88 8.91 -13.98
N ASN A 18 6.89 9.70 -14.37
CA ASN A 18 7.11 10.91 -15.17
C ASN A 18 7.96 11.95 -14.44
N GLU A 19 7.70 12.21 -13.16
CA GLU A 19 8.46 13.19 -12.38
C GLU A 19 9.89 12.74 -12.13
N LEU A 20 10.12 11.48 -11.78
CA LEU A 20 11.47 10.93 -11.63
C LEU A 20 12.26 11.07 -12.95
N ASN A 21 11.67 10.71 -14.07
CA ASN A 21 12.32 10.79 -15.37
C ASN A 21 12.59 12.23 -15.83
N ARG A 22 11.73 13.18 -15.46
CA ARG A 22 11.95 14.61 -15.70
C ARG A 22 13.15 15.13 -14.92
N HIS A 23 13.33 14.71 -13.66
CA HIS A 23 14.39 15.18 -12.78
C HIS A 23 15.72 14.43 -12.97
N PHE A 24 15.69 13.17 -13.40
CA PHE A 24 16.85 12.27 -13.49
C PHE A 24 17.13 11.76 -14.91
N ASN A 25 16.81 12.56 -15.94
CA ASN A 25 17.18 12.30 -17.34
C ASN A 25 16.77 10.91 -17.88
N ASN A 26 15.58 10.43 -17.53
CA ASN A 26 15.05 9.11 -17.94
C ASN A 26 15.85 7.90 -17.40
N GLU A 27 16.45 8.03 -16.22
CA GLU A 27 17.21 6.93 -15.60
C GLU A 27 16.33 5.99 -14.75
N TYR A 28 15.07 6.38 -14.49
CA TYR A 28 14.14 5.62 -13.64
C TYR A 28 13.03 4.94 -14.45
N ARG A 29 12.58 3.83 -13.93
CA ARG A 29 11.38 3.14 -14.37
C ARG A 29 10.59 2.67 -13.17
N VAL A 30 9.35 3.13 -13.01
CA VAL A 30 8.45 2.64 -11.97
C VAL A 30 7.74 1.37 -12.46
N ILE A 31 7.88 0.29 -11.68
CA ILE A 31 7.19 -0.98 -11.91
C ILE A 31 6.02 -1.06 -10.94
N GLU A 32 4.82 -1.19 -11.48
CA GLU A 32 3.59 -1.20 -10.68
C GLU A 32 3.20 -2.63 -10.30
N GLU A 33 3.22 -2.92 -9.01
CA GLU A 33 2.79 -4.19 -8.44
C GLU A 33 1.52 -4.07 -7.58
N GLY A 34 0.78 -2.98 -7.74
CA GLY A 34 -0.51 -2.78 -7.08
C GLY A 34 -1.58 -3.76 -7.56
N LEU A 35 -2.27 -4.42 -6.64
CA LEU A 35 -3.35 -5.36 -6.91
C LEU A 35 -4.53 -5.09 -5.98
N CYS A 36 -5.75 -4.99 -6.55
CA CYS A 36 -6.97 -4.82 -5.75
C CYS A 36 -7.12 -5.97 -4.75
N GLY A 37 -7.40 -5.64 -3.49
CA GLY A 37 -7.52 -6.62 -2.41
C GLY A 37 -6.18 -7.09 -1.81
N ARG A 38 -5.04 -6.54 -2.24
CA ARG A 38 -3.73 -6.96 -1.72
C ARG A 38 -3.57 -6.62 -0.24
N THR A 39 -3.15 -7.61 0.53
CA THR A 39 -2.88 -7.54 1.97
C THR A 39 -1.38 -7.60 2.25
N THR A 40 -0.98 -7.33 3.48
CA THR A 40 0.40 -7.54 3.93
C THR A 40 0.74 -9.04 4.04
N VAL A 41 0.08 -9.76 4.95
CA VAL A 41 0.40 -11.18 5.27
C VAL A 41 -0.82 -12.09 5.31
N PHE A 42 -2.03 -11.56 5.10
CA PHE A 42 -3.26 -12.32 5.20
C PHE A 42 -3.63 -12.94 3.86
N ASP A 43 -4.10 -14.18 3.88
CA ASP A 43 -4.76 -14.79 2.73
C ASP A 43 -6.19 -14.25 2.63
N ASP A 44 -6.61 -13.84 1.45
CA ASP A 44 -8.00 -13.45 1.20
C ASP A 44 -8.80 -14.76 0.96
N PRO A 45 -9.84 -15.04 1.76
CA PRO A 45 -10.60 -16.27 1.62
C PRO A 45 -11.41 -16.37 0.33
N LEU A 46 -11.60 -15.25 -0.36
CA LEU A 46 -12.40 -15.14 -1.58
C LEU A 46 -11.56 -14.93 -2.85
N ARG A 47 -10.27 -14.56 -2.70
CA ARG A 47 -9.42 -14.18 -3.83
C ARG A 47 -7.99 -14.66 -3.63
N ASP A 48 -7.55 -15.54 -4.50
CA ASP A 48 -6.17 -16.05 -4.49
C ASP A 48 -5.15 -14.95 -4.80
N GLY A 49 -3.92 -15.09 -4.29
CA GLY A 49 -2.79 -14.26 -4.63
C GLY A 49 -2.84 -12.84 -4.05
N ARG A 50 -3.55 -12.62 -2.93
CA ARG A 50 -3.60 -11.30 -2.26
C ARG A 50 -2.55 -11.12 -1.17
N ASN A 51 -2.00 -12.19 -0.66
CA ASN A 51 -0.98 -12.17 0.39
C ASN A 51 0.38 -11.75 -0.17
N SER A 52 0.79 -10.51 0.13
CA SER A 52 2.07 -9.98 -0.35
C SER A 52 3.27 -10.76 0.19
N PHE A 53 3.22 -11.21 1.43
CA PHE A 53 4.33 -11.95 2.03
C PHE A 53 4.69 -13.22 1.25
N LYS A 54 3.70 -13.86 0.64
CA LYS A 54 3.92 -15.07 -0.19
C LYS A 54 4.48 -14.75 -1.58
N LEU A 55 4.21 -13.56 -2.11
CA LEU A 55 4.51 -13.20 -3.49
C LEU A 55 5.76 -12.33 -3.63
N LEU A 56 6.02 -11.49 -2.62
CA LEU A 56 7.04 -10.44 -2.71
C LEU A 56 8.44 -10.96 -3.10
N PRO A 57 8.97 -12.06 -2.53
CA PRO A 57 10.30 -12.55 -2.92
C PRO A 57 10.39 -12.86 -4.42
N THR A 58 9.39 -13.54 -4.99
CA THR A 58 9.36 -13.87 -6.42
C THR A 58 9.25 -12.62 -7.29
N ILE A 59 8.46 -11.62 -6.86
CA ILE A 59 8.32 -10.35 -7.56
C ILE A 59 9.68 -9.61 -7.57
N LEU A 60 10.33 -9.51 -6.41
CA LEU A 60 11.63 -8.83 -6.30
C LEU A 60 12.70 -9.51 -7.13
N GLU A 61 12.73 -10.83 -7.14
CA GLU A 61 13.69 -11.60 -7.97
C GLU A 61 13.43 -11.39 -9.45
N SER A 62 12.18 -11.40 -9.90
CA SER A 62 11.84 -11.26 -11.33
C SER A 62 12.08 -9.85 -11.87
N HIS A 63 12.10 -8.84 -11.00
CA HIS A 63 12.36 -7.44 -11.38
C HIS A 63 13.79 -6.96 -11.10
N ASN A 64 14.63 -7.81 -10.54
CA ASN A 64 16.01 -7.43 -10.25
C ASN A 64 16.78 -7.05 -11.54
N PRO A 65 17.55 -5.93 -11.58
CA PRO A 65 17.92 -5.07 -10.45
C PRO A 65 16.85 -4.04 -10.06
N VAL A 66 16.60 -3.92 -8.76
CA VAL A 66 15.69 -2.92 -8.16
C VAL A 66 16.49 -2.04 -7.19
N THR A 67 16.46 -0.74 -7.37
CA THR A 67 17.19 0.22 -6.54
C THR A 67 16.34 0.76 -5.40
N ASP A 68 15.04 0.85 -5.60
CA ASP A 68 14.10 1.48 -4.66
C ASP A 68 12.82 0.65 -4.57
N VAL A 69 12.32 0.45 -3.36
CA VAL A 69 11.05 -0.26 -3.12
C VAL A 69 10.11 0.61 -2.31
N ILE A 70 8.92 0.87 -2.85
CA ILE A 70 7.85 1.58 -2.14
C ILE A 70 6.83 0.54 -1.66
N ILE A 71 6.61 0.48 -0.35
CA ILE A 71 5.58 -0.37 0.26
C ILE A 71 4.44 0.52 0.73
N MET A 72 3.27 0.41 0.07
CA MET A 72 2.02 1.07 0.49
C MET A 72 0.92 0.02 0.57
N LEU A 73 0.76 -0.60 1.72
CA LEU A 73 -0.19 -1.67 2.02
C LEU A 73 -0.83 -1.43 3.39
N GLY A 74 -1.92 -2.14 3.68
CA GLY A 74 -2.60 -2.09 4.97
C GLY A 74 -4.08 -1.75 4.88
N THR A 75 -4.55 -1.09 3.81
CA THR A 75 -5.97 -0.78 3.62
C THR A 75 -6.83 -2.04 3.66
N ASN A 76 -6.48 -3.05 2.86
CA ASN A 76 -7.25 -4.30 2.80
C ASN A 76 -7.13 -5.14 4.08
N ASP A 77 -6.04 -4.98 4.81
CA ASP A 77 -5.83 -5.64 6.10
C ASP A 77 -6.82 -5.13 7.18
N CYS A 78 -7.39 -3.93 6.98
CA CYS A 78 -8.44 -3.38 7.84
C CYS A 78 -9.82 -4.03 7.65
N LYS A 79 -9.99 -4.95 6.69
CA LYS A 79 -11.26 -5.64 6.47
C LYS A 79 -11.67 -6.47 7.68
N THR A 80 -12.97 -6.56 7.91
CA THR A 80 -13.55 -7.26 9.07
C THR A 80 -13.15 -8.72 9.17
N VAL A 81 -12.96 -9.38 8.03
CA VAL A 81 -12.57 -10.79 7.96
C VAL A 81 -11.23 -11.08 8.64
N TYR A 82 -10.32 -10.11 8.67
CA TYR A 82 -9.00 -10.27 9.31
C TYR A 82 -9.00 -9.87 10.79
N ASN A 83 -9.93 -9.02 11.21
CA ASN A 83 -10.04 -8.53 12.59
C ASN A 83 -8.68 -8.11 13.18
N ALA A 84 -7.85 -7.46 12.38
CA ALA A 84 -6.49 -7.09 12.73
C ALA A 84 -6.42 -5.68 13.32
N SER A 85 -5.63 -5.52 14.39
CA SER A 85 -5.28 -4.18 14.88
C SER A 85 -4.22 -3.52 14.00
N ALA A 86 -4.03 -2.22 14.13
CA ALA A 86 -2.99 -1.49 13.40
C ALA A 86 -1.58 -2.04 13.70
N GLU A 87 -1.34 -2.49 14.94
CA GLU A 87 -0.07 -3.10 15.36
C GLU A 87 0.16 -4.45 14.68
N VAL A 88 -0.87 -5.29 14.53
CA VAL A 88 -0.79 -6.58 13.82
C VAL A 88 -0.51 -6.36 12.34
N ILE A 89 -1.18 -5.37 11.72
CA ILE A 89 -0.91 -4.96 10.33
C ILE A 89 0.54 -4.46 10.20
N GLY A 90 1.01 -3.65 11.15
CA GLY A 90 2.39 -3.18 11.24
C GLY A 90 3.40 -4.34 11.29
N GLN A 91 3.16 -5.37 12.10
CA GLN A 91 4.00 -6.58 12.12
C GLN A 91 4.03 -7.26 10.74
N GLY A 92 2.91 -7.27 10.01
CA GLY A 92 2.87 -7.74 8.63
C GLY A 92 3.79 -6.94 7.72
N VAL A 93 3.77 -5.61 7.83
CA VAL A 93 4.66 -4.71 7.08
C VAL A 93 6.13 -4.92 7.44
N GLU A 94 6.47 -5.07 8.72
CA GLU A 94 7.85 -5.39 9.13
C GLU A 94 8.37 -6.68 8.47
N ARG A 95 7.52 -7.69 8.33
CA ARG A 95 7.89 -8.92 7.61
C ARG A 95 8.20 -8.68 6.14
N LEU A 96 7.43 -7.80 5.47
CA LEU A 96 7.72 -7.42 4.08
C LEU A 96 9.02 -6.63 3.97
N ILE A 97 9.28 -5.67 4.85
CA ILE A 97 10.54 -4.93 4.92
C ILE A 97 11.73 -5.90 5.06
N ASN A 98 11.63 -6.89 5.95
CA ASN A 98 12.66 -7.89 6.14
C ASN A 98 12.88 -8.76 4.88
N GLN A 99 11.84 -9.08 4.13
CA GLN A 99 11.99 -9.77 2.84
C GLN A 99 12.73 -8.89 1.82
N VAL A 100 12.37 -7.60 1.71
CA VAL A 100 13.08 -6.68 0.80
C VAL A 100 14.56 -6.60 1.19
N LYS A 101 14.88 -6.37 2.46
CA LYS A 101 16.27 -6.31 2.95
C LYS A 101 17.06 -7.60 2.67
N SER A 102 16.39 -8.75 2.75
CA SER A 102 17.01 -10.06 2.48
C SER A 102 17.24 -10.31 0.99
N CYS A 103 16.26 -9.96 0.13
CA CYS A 103 16.35 -10.18 -1.30
C CYS A 103 17.17 -9.10 -2.02
N LEU A 104 17.10 -7.86 -1.53
CA LEU A 104 17.69 -6.67 -2.15
C LEU A 104 18.44 -5.83 -1.09
N PRO A 105 19.60 -6.29 -0.57
CA PRO A 105 20.26 -5.67 0.59
C PRO A 105 20.78 -4.24 0.35
N HIS A 106 20.83 -3.80 -0.90
CA HIS A 106 21.31 -2.46 -1.28
C HIS A 106 20.16 -1.52 -1.74
N SER A 107 18.93 -1.99 -1.78
CA SER A 107 17.78 -1.17 -2.17
C SER A 107 17.36 -0.25 -1.03
N ARG A 108 16.96 0.97 -1.40
CA ARG A 108 16.29 1.88 -0.47
C ARG A 108 14.83 1.46 -0.32
N ILE A 109 14.27 1.69 0.85
CA ILE A 109 12.86 1.37 1.13
C ILE A 109 12.16 2.63 1.58
N LEU A 110 11.04 2.97 0.91
CA LEU A 110 10.09 3.96 1.37
C LEU A 110 8.83 3.25 1.85
N LEU A 111 8.54 3.37 3.14
CA LEU A 111 7.28 2.90 3.71
C LEU A 111 6.25 4.02 3.64
N VAL A 112 5.13 3.76 2.99
CA VAL A 112 4.01 4.69 2.89
C VAL A 112 2.82 4.13 3.67
N SER A 113 2.33 4.86 4.67
CA SER A 113 1.04 4.53 5.24
C SER A 113 -0.08 4.93 4.27
N PRO A 114 -1.09 4.07 4.05
CA PRO A 114 -2.18 4.40 3.13
C PRO A 114 -3.01 5.59 3.64
N ILE A 115 -3.81 6.17 2.75
CA ILE A 115 -4.85 7.13 3.12
C ILE A 115 -5.84 6.49 4.09
N HIS A 116 -6.52 7.30 4.89
CA HIS A 116 -7.56 6.81 5.78
C HIS A 116 -8.76 6.30 4.98
N LEU A 117 -9.43 5.29 5.49
CA LEU A 117 -10.76 4.90 5.01
C LEU A 117 -11.77 6.01 5.33
N GLY A 118 -12.64 6.33 4.39
CA GLY A 118 -13.69 7.32 4.58
C GLY A 118 -14.82 6.79 5.48
N LYS A 119 -15.47 7.70 6.20
CA LYS A 119 -16.64 7.35 7.04
C LYS A 119 -17.74 6.75 6.17
N GLY A 120 -18.32 5.63 6.62
CA GLY A 120 -19.38 4.95 5.89
C GLY A 120 -18.89 4.08 4.73
N VAL A 121 -17.58 3.83 4.58
CA VAL A 121 -17.04 2.90 3.59
C VAL A 121 -17.67 1.52 3.63
N TRP A 122 -18.21 1.13 4.79
CA TRP A 122 -18.90 -0.15 5.03
C TRP A 122 -20.37 -0.19 4.58
N GLU A 123 -20.91 0.92 4.11
CA GLU A 123 -22.29 0.97 3.63
C GLU A 123 -22.43 0.10 2.36
N GLN A 124 -23.64 -0.43 2.13
CA GLN A 124 -23.89 -1.41 1.07
C GLN A 124 -23.51 -0.92 -0.34
N ASP A 125 -23.60 0.38 -0.59
CA ASP A 125 -23.25 0.99 -1.86
C ASP A 125 -21.75 1.13 -2.09
N TYR A 126 -20.93 0.91 -1.05
CA TYR A 126 -19.46 1.02 -1.08
C TYR A 126 -18.80 -0.35 -0.90
N ASP A 127 -18.13 -0.63 0.23
CA ASP A 127 -17.46 -1.90 0.48
C ASP A 127 -17.84 -2.51 1.85
N PRO A 128 -18.84 -3.41 1.90
CA PRO A 128 -19.30 -4.03 3.12
C PRO A 128 -18.29 -4.99 3.78
N GLU A 129 -17.14 -5.24 3.15
CA GLU A 129 -16.05 -5.99 3.79
C GLU A 129 -15.37 -5.19 4.92
N PHE A 130 -15.60 -3.84 4.98
CA PHE A 130 -15.14 -2.97 6.06
C PHE A 130 -16.21 -2.75 7.13
N SER A 131 -15.85 -1.99 8.17
CA SER A 131 -16.71 -1.56 9.26
C SER A 131 -16.28 -0.18 9.79
N GLU A 132 -17.02 0.39 10.72
CA GLU A 132 -16.60 1.59 11.44
C GLU A 132 -15.25 1.37 12.16
N ALA A 133 -15.05 0.19 12.76
CA ALA A 133 -13.77 -0.17 13.38
C ALA A 133 -12.62 -0.20 12.39
N SER A 134 -12.86 -0.58 11.13
CA SER A 134 -11.85 -0.55 10.06
C SER A 134 -11.35 0.88 9.80
N VAL A 135 -12.24 1.87 9.83
CA VAL A 135 -11.86 3.28 9.69
C VAL A 135 -10.95 3.71 10.84
N GLU A 136 -11.28 3.33 12.07
CA GLU A 136 -10.48 3.67 13.25
C GLU A 136 -9.11 2.95 13.24
N VAL A 137 -9.03 1.74 12.71
CA VAL A 137 -7.76 1.05 12.49
C VAL A 137 -6.93 1.77 11.42
N SER A 138 -7.52 2.16 10.29
CA SER A 138 -6.82 2.85 9.21
C SER A 138 -6.17 4.16 9.67
N LYS A 139 -6.82 4.92 10.54
CA LYS A 139 -6.28 6.16 11.12
C LYS A 139 -5.04 5.95 12.00
N LYS A 140 -4.86 4.76 12.56
CA LYS A 140 -3.72 4.44 13.43
C LYS A 140 -2.50 3.97 12.65
N LEU A 141 -2.65 3.56 11.39
CA LEU A 141 -1.57 2.99 10.60
C LEU A 141 -0.38 3.94 10.45
N ALA A 142 -0.61 5.23 10.21
CA ALA A 142 0.47 6.20 10.06
C ALA A 142 1.39 6.24 11.28
N GLY A 143 0.81 6.30 12.49
CA GLY A 143 1.59 6.30 13.74
C GLY A 143 2.33 5.00 14.01
N VAL A 144 1.78 3.86 13.59
CA VAL A 144 2.46 2.56 13.70
C VAL A 144 3.61 2.47 12.69
N TYR A 145 3.38 2.85 11.44
CA TYR A 145 4.37 2.76 10.36
C TYR A 145 5.54 3.71 10.56
N SER A 146 5.30 4.92 11.09
CA SER A 146 6.36 5.86 11.44
C SER A 146 7.35 5.25 12.43
N LYS A 147 6.85 4.57 13.49
CA LYS A 147 7.70 3.89 14.47
C LYS A 147 8.48 2.71 13.86
N ILE A 148 7.84 1.97 12.94
CA ILE A 148 8.50 0.89 12.21
C ILE A 148 9.62 1.45 11.34
N ALA A 149 9.36 2.50 10.60
CA ALA A 149 10.35 3.13 9.72
C ALA A 149 11.56 3.66 10.51
N GLU A 150 11.32 4.29 11.67
CA GLU A 150 12.38 4.73 12.58
C GLU A 150 13.23 3.53 13.07
N LYS A 151 12.58 2.47 13.58
CA LYS A 151 13.23 1.24 14.04
C LYS A 151 14.06 0.58 12.94
N GLU A 152 13.51 0.50 11.73
CA GLU A 152 14.13 -0.16 10.59
C GLU A 152 15.12 0.73 9.83
N SER A 153 15.24 2.02 10.21
CA SER A 153 16.08 3.04 9.56
C SER A 153 15.80 3.16 8.06
N ILE A 154 14.52 3.29 7.72
CA ILE A 154 14.02 3.48 6.35
C ILE A 154 13.18 4.76 6.25
N ASP A 155 12.95 5.24 5.01
CA ASP A 155 12.14 6.42 4.78
C ASP A 155 10.64 6.16 5.04
N PHE A 156 9.92 7.20 5.48
CA PHE A 156 8.49 7.14 5.77
C PHE A 156 7.73 8.32 5.14
N LEU A 157 6.54 8.03 4.65
CA LEU A 157 5.56 9.02 4.18
C LEU A 157 4.16 8.64 4.66
N SER A 158 3.41 9.61 5.20
CA SER A 158 1.98 9.45 5.49
C SER A 158 1.17 9.95 4.29
N ALA A 159 0.52 9.04 3.55
CA ALA A 159 -0.32 9.44 2.42
C ALA A 159 -1.57 10.24 2.88
N SER A 160 -2.06 9.99 4.09
CA SER A 160 -3.21 10.72 4.64
C SER A 160 -2.93 12.18 4.96
N ASP A 161 -1.65 12.59 5.03
CA ASP A 161 -1.28 14.00 5.21
C ASP A 161 -1.35 14.78 3.89
N ALA A 162 -1.31 14.07 2.75
CA ALA A 162 -1.30 14.65 1.41
C ALA A 162 -2.63 14.47 0.67
N ALA A 163 -3.39 13.40 0.96
CA ALA A 163 -4.57 13.05 0.19
C ALA A 163 -5.70 12.45 1.07
N GLN A 164 -6.91 12.51 0.54
CA GLN A 164 -8.11 11.97 1.18
C GLN A 164 -8.76 10.91 0.27
N PRO A 165 -9.55 9.97 0.81
CA PRO A 165 -10.29 9.03 -0.01
C PRO A 165 -11.33 9.75 -0.87
N SER A 166 -11.59 9.21 -2.07
CA SER A 166 -12.62 9.75 -2.96
C SER A 166 -14.01 9.54 -2.37
N GLU A 167 -14.93 10.45 -2.70
CA GLU A 167 -16.35 10.29 -2.36
C GLU A 167 -17.03 9.17 -3.17
N ILE A 168 -16.37 8.65 -4.21
CA ILE A 168 -16.92 7.60 -5.09
C ILE A 168 -16.97 6.24 -4.36
N ASP A 169 -15.95 5.91 -3.58
CA ASP A 169 -15.88 4.62 -2.88
C ASP A 169 -15.36 4.70 -1.44
N ARG A 170 -14.93 5.88 -1.01
CA ARG A 170 -14.42 6.13 0.35
C ARG A 170 -13.21 5.26 0.74
N GLU A 171 -12.52 4.72 -0.24
CA GLU A 171 -11.39 3.79 -0.07
C GLU A 171 -10.16 4.22 -0.89
N HIS A 172 -10.36 4.60 -2.15
CA HIS A 172 -9.28 4.89 -3.08
C HIS A 172 -9.13 6.39 -3.35
N LEU A 173 -7.98 6.78 -3.91
CA LEU A 173 -7.74 8.13 -4.38
C LEU A 173 -8.63 8.45 -5.59
N SER A 174 -9.06 9.72 -5.70
CA SER A 174 -9.59 10.27 -6.94
C SER A 174 -8.45 10.63 -7.91
N GLU A 175 -8.80 11.12 -9.11
CA GLU A 175 -7.80 11.66 -10.06
C GLU A 175 -7.02 12.86 -9.49
N GLN A 176 -7.58 13.55 -8.50
CA GLN A 176 -6.98 14.73 -7.87
C GLN A 176 -6.17 14.39 -6.62
N GLY A 177 -6.36 13.22 -6.02
CA GLY A 177 -5.64 12.67 -4.86
C GLY A 177 -4.59 11.70 -5.33
#